data_155ed01527ff843e850566b0846b08c3
#
_entry.id   155ed01527ff843e850566b0846b08c3
#
_cell.length_a   1.000
_cell.length_b   1.000
_cell.length_c   1.000
_cell.angle_alpha   90.00
_cell.angle_beta   90.00
_cell.angle_gamma   90.00
#
_symmetry.space_group_name_H-M   'P 1'
#
loop_
_entity.id
_entity.type
_entity.pdbx_description
1 polymer ?
#
loop_
_entity_poly.entity_id
_entity_poly.type
_entity_poly.pdbx_seq_one_letter_code
_entity_poly.pdbx_strand_id
1 'polypeptide(L)' 'MKYGYVFTDPKRSKIVVLTKQGDVEFLSTDTKENFSKAYCLRDISTMKVLYTALRDKNLIEEMDIVDIQELYGKN' A
#
# COMPACT_ATOMS: atom_id res chain seq x y z
N MET A 1 2.87 9.18 13.02
CA MET A 1 3.53 8.29 12.05
C MET A 1 2.77 6.99 11.94
N LYS A 2 2.58 6.50 10.73
CA LYS A 2 1.90 5.22 10.53
C LYS A 2 2.84 4.05 10.71
N TYR A 3 2.31 2.96 11.23
CA TYR A 3 3.03 1.70 11.38
C TYR A 3 2.24 0.60 10.71
N GLY A 4 2.94 -0.35 10.10
CA GLY A 4 2.34 -1.52 9.52
C GLY A 4 2.80 -1.73 8.09
N TYR A 5 2.03 -2.52 7.35
CA TYR A 5 2.37 -2.92 6.00
C TYR A 5 1.52 -2.18 4.98
N VAL A 6 2.12 -1.89 3.84
CA VAL A 6 1.46 -1.23 2.72
C VAL A 6 1.71 -2.02 1.45
N PHE A 7 0.89 -1.78 0.43
CA PHE A 7 1.14 -2.32 -0.90
C PHE A 7 1.97 -1.30 -1.68
N THR A 8 3.01 -1.78 -2.34
CA THR A 8 3.85 -0.94 -3.19
C THR A 8 4.27 -1.75 -4.42
N ASP A 9 4.57 -1.05 -5.50
CA ASP A 9 5.08 -1.69 -6.72
C ASP A 9 6.52 -2.17 -6.52
N PRO A 10 7.04 -3.05 -7.41
CA PRO A 10 8.41 -3.53 -7.30
C PRO A 10 9.46 -2.43 -7.27
N LYS A 11 9.19 -1.31 -7.92
CA LYS A 11 10.11 -0.17 -7.95
C LYS A 11 10.00 0.75 -6.73
N ARG A 12 9.05 0.48 -5.84
CA ARG A 12 8.81 1.32 -4.65
C ARG A 12 8.42 2.75 -4.99
N SER A 13 7.77 2.96 -6.13
CA SER A 13 7.40 4.28 -6.60
C SER A 13 5.96 4.67 -6.32
N LYS A 14 5.11 3.70 -5.97
CA LYS A 14 3.68 3.92 -5.71
C LYS A 14 3.24 3.20 -4.46
N ILE A 15 2.23 3.77 -3.81
CA ILE A 15 1.53 3.14 -2.69
C ILE A 15 0.04 3.13 -2.97
N VAL A 16 -0.67 2.22 -2.34
CA VAL A 16 -2.11 2.02 -2.55
C VAL A 16 -2.91 2.77 -1.50
N VAL A 17 -3.97 3.41 -1.95
CA VAL A 17 -4.97 4.04 -1.08
C VAL A 17 -6.32 3.41 -1.39
N LEU A 18 -7.09 3.09 -0.37
CA LEU A 18 -8.46 2.61 -0.56
C LEU A 18 -9.43 3.77 -0.35
N THR A 19 -10.31 3.96 -1.32
CA THR A 19 -11.30 5.02 -1.24
C THR A 19 -12.50 4.56 -0.41
N LYS A 20 -13.36 5.51 -0.04
CA LYS A 20 -14.59 5.20 0.70
C LYS A 20 -15.56 4.36 -0.12
N GLN A 21 -15.44 4.41 -1.44
CA GLN A 21 -16.28 3.63 -2.34
C GLN A 21 -15.75 2.20 -2.57
N GLY A 22 -14.62 1.87 -1.97
CA GLY A 22 -14.01 0.55 -2.14
C GLY A 22 -13.13 0.42 -3.35
N ASP A 23 -12.79 1.52 -4.00
CA ASP A 23 -11.87 1.53 -5.13
C ASP A 23 -10.43 1.72 -4.66
N VAL A 24 -9.51 1.46 -5.57
CA VAL A 24 -8.08 1.62 -5.30
C VAL A 24 -7.55 2.81 -6.07
N GLU A 25 -6.76 3.62 -5.39
CA GLU A 25 -5.99 4.69 -6.02
C GLU A 25 -4.51 4.48 -5.72
N PHE A 26 -3.67 5.01 -6.60
CA PHE A 26 -2.22 4.91 -6.45
C PHE A 26 -1.63 6.30 -6.27
N LEU A 27 -0.79 6.45 -5.26
CA LEU A 27 -0.08 7.70 -5.00
C LEU A 27 1.40 7.47 -5.09
N SER A 28 2.13 8.52 -5.51
CA SER A 28 3.58 8.49 -5.56
C SER A 28 4.19 8.43 -4.16
N THR A 29 5.32 7.74 -4.04
CA THR A 29 6.10 7.73 -2.79
C THR A 29 7.02 8.93 -2.65
N ASP A 30 6.96 9.88 -3.56
CA ASP A 30 7.86 11.05 -3.57
C ASP A 30 7.61 12.04 -2.44
N THR A 31 6.42 12.06 -1.88
CA THR A 31 6.06 13.01 -0.84
C THR A 31 5.63 12.30 0.43
N LYS A 32 6.01 12.86 1.58
CA LYS A 32 5.62 12.30 2.87
C LYS A 32 4.11 12.41 3.10
N GLU A 33 3.48 13.40 2.52
CA GLU A 33 2.04 13.59 2.65
C GLU A 33 1.27 12.38 2.10
N ASN A 34 1.74 11.80 1.00
CA ASN A 34 1.08 10.65 0.39
C ASN A 34 1.11 9.43 1.32
N PHE A 35 2.19 9.27 2.10
CA PHE A 35 2.26 8.16 3.05
C PHE A 35 1.18 8.23 4.13
N SER A 36 0.74 9.44 4.50
CA SER A 36 -0.33 9.58 5.49
C SER A 36 -1.66 9.04 4.99
N LYS A 37 -1.82 8.93 3.67
CA LYS A 37 -3.03 8.45 3.03
C LYS A 37 -2.96 6.96 2.69
N ALA A 38 -1.80 6.34 2.79
CA ALA A 38 -1.61 4.96 2.41
C ALA A 38 -2.49 4.02 3.23
N TYR A 39 -3.05 3.01 2.58
CA TYR A 39 -3.77 1.94 3.28
C TYR A 39 -2.74 1.08 4.01
N CYS A 40 -2.81 1.08 5.32
CA CYS A 40 -1.77 0.49 6.15
C CYS A 40 -2.40 -0.34 7.26
N LEU A 41 -1.99 -1.61 7.36
CA LEU A 41 -2.42 -2.52 8.42
C LEU A 41 -1.19 -3.11 9.10
N ARG A 42 -1.32 -3.38 10.40
CA ARG A 42 -0.25 -3.99 11.18
C ARG A 42 -0.15 -5.49 10.98
N ASP A 43 -1.27 -6.14 10.63
CA ASP A 43 -1.31 -7.58 10.46
C ASP A 43 -1.03 -7.95 9.01
N ILE A 44 0.14 -8.56 8.78
CA ILE A 44 0.54 -8.96 7.44
C ILE A 44 -0.37 -10.05 6.86
N SER A 45 -0.92 -10.90 7.71
CA SER A 45 -1.84 -11.95 7.24
C SER A 45 -3.09 -11.35 6.63
N THR A 46 -3.64 -10.32 7.27
CA THR A 46 -4.80 -9.59 6.74
C THR A 46 -4.45 -8.90 5.43
N MET A 47 -3.24 -8.32 5.33
CA MET A 47 -2.80 -7.70 4.08
C MET A 47 -2.72 -8.70 2.94
N LYS A 48 -2.26 -9.93 3.21
CA LYS A 48 -2.18 -10.98 2.20
C LYS A 48 -3.56 -11.41 1.71
N VAL A 49 -4.53 -11.53 2.61
CA VAL A 49 -5.91 -11.85 2.26
C VAL A 49 -6.50 -10.73 1.39
N LEU A 50 -6.29 -9.49 1.79
CA LEU A 50 -6.76 -8.35 1.04
C LEU A 50 -6.12 -8.27 -0.35
N TYR A 51 -4.83 -8.57 -0.44
CA TYR A 51 -4.12 -8.59 -1.72
C TYR A 51 -4.79 -9.55 -2.71
N THR A 52 -5.10 -10.76 -2.24
CA THR A 52 -5.78 -11.76 -3.09
C THR A 52 -7.14 -11.24 -3.55
N ALA A 53 -7.91 -10.65 -2.65
CA ALA A 53 -9.23 -10.11 -2.99
C ALA A 53 -9.15 -8.98 -4.01
N LEU A 54 -8.19 -8.07 -3.84
CA LEU A 54 -8.02 -6.96 -4.77
C LEU A 54 -7.52 -7.42 -6.14
N ARG A 55 -6.65 -8.42 -6.17
CA ARG A 55 -6.18 -9.02 -7.41
C ARG A 55 -7.33 -9.71 -8.17
N ASP A 56 -8.17 -10.44 -7.44
CA ASP A 56 -9.32 -11.14 -8.04
C ASP A 56 -10.30 -10.16 -8.67
N LYS A 57 -10.39 -8.96 -8.15
CA LYS A 57 -11.25 -7.91 -8.71
C LYS A 57 -10.56 -7.06 -9.78
N ASN A 58 -9.32 -7.38 -10.11
CA ASN A 58 -8.50 -6.62 -11.05
C ASN A 58 -8.30 -5.16 -10.65
N LEU A 59 -8.32 -4.89 -9.35
CA LEU A 59 -8.12 -3.54 -8.83
C LEU A 59 -6.65 -3.20 -8.66
N ILE A 60 -5.80 -4.21 -8.49
CA ILE A 60 -4.35 -4.03 -8.40
C ILE A 60 -3.64 -5.04 -9.28
N GLU A 61 -2.46 -4.67 -9.74
CA GLU A 61 -1.55 -5.58 -10.40
C GLU A 61 -0.65 -6.24 -9.37
N GLU A 62 0.36 -6.96 -9.81
CA GLU A 62 1.32 -7.58 -8.91
C GLU A 62 2.05 -6.51 -8.10
N MET A 63 1.95 -6.60 -6.79
CA MET A 63 2.56 -5.64 -5.86
C MET A 63 3.19 -6.40 -4.70
N ASP A 64 4.07 -5.71 -3.99
CA ASP A 64 4.70 -6.25 -2.79
C ASP A 64 4.03 -5.70 -1.54
N ILE A 65 4.04 -6.50 -0.48
CA ILE A 65 3.60 -6.06 0.84
C ILE A 65 4.86 -5.78 1.65
N VAL A 66 5.07 -4.52 2.00
CA VAL A 66 6.27 -4.11 2.73
C VAL A 66 5.90 -3.29 3.96
N ASP A 67 6.79 -3.30 4.94
CA ASP A 67 6.64 -2.42 6.10
C ASP A 67 6.82 -0.97 5.63
N ILE A 68 5.90 -0.11 6.03
CA ILE A 68 5.92 1.31 5.61
C ILE A 68 7.24 2.00 6.00
N GLN A 69 7.89 1.53 7.06
CA GLN A 69 9.17 2.10 7.49
C GLN A 69 10.29 1.87 6.48
N GLU A 70 10.20 0.82 5.69
CA GLU A 70 11.18 0.59 4.62
C GLU A 70 11.15 1.71 3.59
N LEU A 71 9.97 2.26 3.32
CA LEU A 71 9.82 3.36 2.37
C LEU A 71 10.24 4.69 2.98
N TYR A 72 9.90 4.93 4.25
CA TYR A 72 10.32 6.14 4.96
C TYR A 72 11.82 6.17 5.21
N GLY A 73 12.38 5.03 5.57
CA GLY A 73 13.76 4.95 6.01
C GLY A 73 14.79 5.21 4.92
N LYS A 74 14.36 5.29 3.67
CA LYS A 74 15.25 5.55 2.53
C LYS A 74 15.43 7.03 2.23
N ASN A 75 14.77 7.87 2.96
CA ASN A 75 14.87 9.32 2.77
C ASN A 75 15.74 9.95 3.87
#